data_e1c596aeab921c56348e3d2e876cd9c9
#
_entry.id   e1c596aeab921c56348e3d2e876cd9c9
#
_cell.length_a   1.000
_cell.length_b   1.000
_cell.length_c   1.000
_cell.angle_alpha   90.00
_cell.angle_beta   90.00
_cell.angle_gamma   90.00
#
_symmetry.space_group_name_H-M   'P 1'
#
loop_
_entity.id
_entity.type
_entity.pdbx_description
1 polymer ?
#
loop_
_entity_poly.entity_id
_entity_poly.type
_entity_poly.pdbx_seq_one_letter_code
_entity_poly.pdbx_strand_id
1 'polypeptide(L)'
;MQNQNASLTGLQMLQDEMGRQHKDALSSFHLAEPIAVEIAASLKNTGRLMLLGMGASHWVNRIVEPAYRAAGIDATAQVISEYLRAPIAGKPMTQILTSQSGGSGEIIRYLDDTPDHTHFFGLTLDSNSPLAQRLPSLIGAGGVEKAFAATRSILISLALHAAVLEKLGLPQDQLLAALSNPVECDDAEAVELLAKSKCIIFSGRNLLQGVADAGSLCLMELGRIPTLSLEGGQFRHGPFEVLKPGIGVILLAPVEDESDSVKRLASECVAAGMRPVLFDLRGGEAPEGCVTISLPNRPGMGGAAEAVVAMQAALVKAAALMVPEVGTPLRSSKVTNGE
;
A
#
# COMPACT_ATOMS: atom_id res chain seq x y z
N MET A 1 38.00 -4.85 -24.40
CA MET A 1 36.68 -4.19 -24.27
C MET A 1 36.04 -4.75 -23.01
N GLN A 2 36.17 -4.06 -21.90
CA GLN A 2 35.53 -4.45 -20.64
C GLN A 2 34.07 -4.01 -20.73
N ASN A 3 33.16 -4.98 -20.82
CA ASN A 3 31.72 -4.73 -20.59
C ASN A 3 31.56 -4.33 -19.13
N GLN A 4 31.54 -3.03 -18.86
CA GLN A 4 31.02 -2.46 -17.62
C GLN A 4 29.49 -2.60 -17.68
N ASN A 5 28.94 -3.69 -17.18
CA ASN A 5 27.57 -3.71 -16.71
C ASN A 5 27.53 -2.78 -15.50
N ALA A 6 27.29 -1.49 -15.72
CA ALA A 6 27.02 -0.55 -14.65
C ALA A 6 25.75 -1.06 -13.93
N SER A 7 25.86 -1.41 -12.65
CA SER A 7 24.70 -1.75 -11.84
C SER A 7 23.75 -0.54 -11.79
N LEU A 8 22.46 -0.78 -11.96
CA LEU A 8 21.43 0.27 -11.83
C LEU A 8 21.51 0.92 -10.46
N THR A 9 21.35 2.25 -10.41
CA THR A 9 21.21 2.96 -9.14
C THR A 9 19.89 2.61 -8.45
N GLY A 10 19.77 2.85 -7.14
CA GLY A 10 18.54 2.63 -6.42
C GLY A 10 17.34 3.38 -7.03
N LEU A 11 17.56 4.63 -7.47
CA LEU A 11 16.54 5.43 -8.16
C LEU A 11 16.12 4.82 -9.50
N GLN A 12 17.09 4.38 -10.31
CA GLN A 12 16.79 3.71 -11.59
C GLN A 12 15.96 2.44 -11.39
N MET A 13 16.30 1.62 -10.38
CA MET A 13 15.51 0.44 -10.05
C MET A 13 14.07 0.78 -9.66
N LEU A 14 13.87 1.84 -8.85
CA LEU A 14 12.53 2.33 -8.49
C LEU A 14 11.76 2.77 -9.73
N GLN A 15 12.38 3.56 -10.61
CA GLN A 15 11.76 4.05 -11.85
C GLN A 15 11.38 2.91 -12.79
N ASP A 16 12.26 1.91 -12.96
CA ASP A 16 11.98 0.73 -13.78
C ASP A 16 10.81 -0.09 -13.23
N GLU A 17 10.75 -0.30 -11.91
CA GLU A 17 9.63 -1.02 -11.29
C GLU A 17 8.31 -0.22 -11.43
N MET A 18 8.33 1.08 -11.17
CA MET A 18 7.16 1.95 -11.33
C MET A 18 6.71 2.05 -12.79
N GLY A 19 7.63 2.07 -13.75
CA GLY A 19 7.31 2.16 -15.18
C GLY A 19 6.52 0.97 -15.73
N ARG A 20 6.57 -0.18 -15.08
CA ARG A 20 5.85 -1.39 -15.49
C ARG A 20 4.68 -1.79 -14.57
N GLN A 21 4.47 -1.05 -13.47
CA GLN A 21 3.54 -1.46 -12.41
C GLN A 21 2.09 -1.64 -12.88
N HIS A 22 1.57 -0.78 -13.75
CA HIS A 22 0.20 -0.89 -14.27
C HIS A 22 0.01 -2.16 -15.12
N LYS A 23 0.93 -2.40 -16.05
CA LYS A 23 0.90 -3.58 -16.91
C LYS A 23 0.97 -4.86 -16.10
N ASP A 24 1.89 -4.92 -15.13
CA ASP A 24 2.09 -6.11 -14.32
C ASP A 24 0.91 -6.33 -13.36
N ALA A 25 0.31 -5.26 -12.81
CA ALA A 25 -0.89 -5.35 -11.98
C ALA A 25 -2.11 -5.82 -12.77
N LEU A 26 -2.34 -5.28 -13.97
CA LEU A 26 -3.42 -5.71 -14.85
C LEU A 26 -3.28 -7.19 -15.24
N SER A 27 -2.06 -7.62 -15.60
CA SER A 27 -1.76 -9.02 -15.88
C SER A 27 -2.00 -9.91 -14.67
N SER A 28 -1.61 -9.44 -13.47
CA SER A 28 -1.80 -10.17 -12.21
C SER A 28 -3.27 -10.38 -11.89
N PHE A 29 -4.12 -9.36 -12.10
CA PHE A 29 -5.57 -9.47 -11.93
C PHE A 29 -6.16 -10.62 -12.75
N HIS A 30 -5.81 -10.69 -14.05
CA HIS A 30 -6.34 -11.73 -14.94
C HIS A 30 -5.77 -13.12 -14.65
N LEU A 31 -4.50 -13.23 -14.27
CA LEU A 31 -3.86 -14.49 -13.93
C LEU A 31 -4.30 -15.07 -12.58
N ALA A 32 -4.83 -14.24 -11.70
CA ALA A 32 -5.24 -14.63 -10.35
C ALA A 32 -6.47 -15.55 -10.32
N GLU A 33 -7.26 -15.63 -11.41
CA GLU A 33 -8.60 -16.23 -11.42
C GLU A 33 -8.70 -17.60 -10.74
N PRO A 34 -7.86 -18.61 -11.01
CA PRO A 34 -8.00 -19.93 -10.40
C PRO A 34 -7.96 -19.88 -8.87
N ILE A 35 -6.95 -19.24 -8.32
CA ILE A 35 -6.77 -19.13 -6.86
C ILE A 35 -7.77 -18.14 -6.24
N ALA A 36 -8.14 -17.08 -6.95
CA ALA A 36 -9.18 -16.15 -6.50
C ALA A 36 -10.53 -16.84 -6.29
N VAL A 37 -10.89 -17.81 -7.15
CA VAL A 37 -12.10 -18.65 -6.99
C VAL A 37 -12.01 -19.51 -5.74
N GLU A 38 -10.86 -20.14 -5.47
CA GLU A 38 -10.65 -20.96 -4.27
C GLU A 38 -10.74 -20.13 -2.99
N ILE A 39 -10.09 -18.96 -2.97
CA ILE A 39 -10.14 -18.03 -1.83
C ILE A 39 -11.58 -17.55 -1.60
N ALA A 40 -12.29 -17.15 -2.66
CA ALA A 40 -13.68 -16.71 -2.54
C ALA A 40 -14.60 -17.82 -2.02
N ALA A 41 -14.39 -19.08 -2.43
CA ALA A 41 -15.12 -20.24 -1.90
C ALA A 41 -14.82 -20.46 -0.41
N SER A 42 -13.55 -20.37 -0.02
CA SER A 42 -13.12 -20.45 1.39
C SER A 42 -13.75 -19.33 2.22
N LEU A 43 -13.75 -18.08 1.73
CA LEU A 43 -14.37 -16.94 2.40
C LEU A 43 -15.90 -17.08 2.55
N LYS A 44 -16.59 -17.61 1.55
CA LYS A 44 -18.04 -17.90 1.64
C LYS A 44 -18.33 -18.97 2.70
N ASN A 45 -17.42 -19.91 2.90
CA ASN A 45 -17.57 -20.97 3.91
C ASN A 45 -17.26 -20.45 5.33
N THR A 46 -16.17 -19.70 5.51
CA THR A 46 -15.71 -19.25 6.82
C THR A 46 -16.37 -17.95 7.29
N GLY A 47 -16.74 -17.06 6.37
CA GLY A 47 -17.23 -15.70 6.64
C GLY A 47 -16.16 -14.79 7.26
N ARG A 48 -14.93 -15.26 7.45
CA ARG A 48 -13.87 -14.58 8.20
C ARG A 48 -12.56 -14.61 7.41
N LEU A 49 -11.82 -13.50 7.49
CA LEU A 49 -10.54 -13.32 6.81
C LEU A 49 -9.48 -12.75 7.77
N MET A 50 -8.34 -13.43 7.85
CA MET A 50 -7.12 -12.90 8.44
C MET A 50 -6.12 -12.59 7.33
N LEU A 51 -5.67 -11.35 7.27
CA LEU A 51 -4.64 -10.87 6.34
C LEU A 51 -3.34 -10.68 7.13
N LEU A 52 -2.33 -11.51 6.85
CA LEU A 52 -1.06 -11.51 7.56
C LEU A 52 0.08 -11.06 6.65
N GLY A 53 0.94 -10.19 7.15
CA GLY A 53 2.11 -9.70 6.43
C GLY A 53 2.99 -8.82 7.29
N MET A 54 4.13 -8.38 6.75
CA MET A 54 5.06 -7.44 7.38
C MET A 54 5.34 -6.25 6.48
N GLY A 55 5.69 -5.10 7.05
CA GLY A 55 6.06 -3.90 6.29
C GLY A 55 5.04 -3.52 5.23
N ALA A 56 5.47 -3.28 3.99
CA ALA A 56 4.59 -2.89 2.88
C ALA A 56 3.49 -3.94 2.60
N SER A 57 3.77 -5.24 2.79
CA SER A 57 2.77 -6.29 2.65
C SER A 57 1.65 -6.17 3.68
N HIS A 58 1.97 -5.78 4.92
CA HIS A 58 0.95 -5.47 5.93
C HIS A 58 0.13 -4.23 5.53
N TRP A 59 0.76 -3.19 5.01
CA TRP A 59 0.04 -1.97 4.60
C TRP A 59 -0.91 -2.22 3.43
N VAL A 60 -0.53 -3.07 2.46
CA VAL A 60 -1.48 -3.55 1.43
C VAL A 60 -2.68 -4.24 2.07
N ASN A 61 -2.45 -5.13 3.02
CA ASN A 61 -3.52 -5.81 3.76
C ASN A 61 -4.45 -4.79 4.44
N ARG A 62 -3.91 -3.71 4.99
CA ARG A 62 -4.69 -2.61 5.59
C ARG A 62 -5.49 -1.81 4.54
N ILE A 63 -4.97 -1.65 3.32
CA ILE A 63 -5.72 -1.02 2.22
C ILE A 63 -6.96 -1.84 1.88
N VAL A 64 -6.81 -3.17 1.74
CA VAL A 64 -7.88 -4.03 1.23
C VAL A 64 -8.87 -4.51 2.29
N GLU A 65 -8.49 -4.49 3.56
CA GLU A 65 -9.32 -4.91 4.70
C GLU A 65 -10.73 -4.28 4.68
N PRO A 66 -10.90 -2.96 4.49
CA PRO A 66 -12.22 -2.34 4.42
C PRO A 66 -13.06 -2.84 3.23
N ALA A 67 -12.42 -3.14 2.09
CA ALA A 67 -13.13 -3.66 0.92
C ALA A 67 -13.71 -5.06 1.18
N TYR A 68 -12.98 -5.93 1.88
CA TYR A 68 -13.52 -7.23 2.32
C TYR A 68 -14.65 -7.07 3.33
N ARG A 69 -14.56 -6.10 4.25
CA ARG A 69 -15.66 -5.79 5.17
C ARG A 69 -16.90 -5.31 4.43
N ALA A 70 -16.75 -4.49 3.40
CA ALA A 70 -17.85 -4.08 2.54
C ALA A 70 -18.48 -5.25 1.78
N ALA A 71 -17.72 -6.32 1.51
CA ALA A 71 -18.23 -7.60 0.97
C ALA A 71 -18.95 -8.47 2.02
N GLY A 72 -19.09 -8.01 3.27
CA GLY A 72 -19.72 -8.76 4.36
C GLY A 72 -18.81 -9.79 5.03
N ILE A 73 -17.51 -9.75 4.80
CA ILE A 73 -16.51 -10.64 5.42
C ILE A 73 -15.98 -9.98 6.72
N ASP A 74 -15.93 -10.74 7.81
CA ASP A 74 -15.25 -10.34 9.06
C ASP A 74 -13.72 -10.37 8.82
N ALA A 75 -13.20 -9.27 8.26
CA ALA A 75 -11.81 -9.16 7.84
C ALA A 75 -10.97 -8.37 8.86
N THR A 76 -9.77 -8.89 9.14
CA THR A 76 -8.76 -8.25 10.01
C THR A 76 -7.39 -8.36 9.37
N ALA A 77 -6.66 -7.25 9.30
CA ALA A 77 -5.26 -7.22 8.91
C ALA A 77 -4.37 -7.07 10.16
N GLN A 78 -3.38 -7.96 10.31
CA GLN A 78 -2.47 -7.94 11.45
C GLN A 78 -1.02 -8.21 11.00
N VAL A 79 -0.06 -7.62 11.69
CA VAL A 79 1.35 -7.98 11.49
C VAL A 79 1.59 -9.39 11.99
N ILE A 80 2.26 -10.21 11.18
CA ILE A 80 2.38 -11.63 11.47
C ILE A 80 3.26 -11.89 12.71
N SER A 81 4.25 -11.04 13.02
CA SER A 81 5.07 -11.15 14.22
C SER A 81 4.24 -11.06 15.51
N GLU A 82 3.22 -10.21 15.55
CA GLU A 82 2.29 -10.13 16.69
C GLU A 82 1.27 -11.28 16.68
N TYR A 83 0.81 -11.69 15.48
CA TYR A 83 -0.10 -12.82 15.37
C TYR A 83 0.52 -14.14 15.84
N LEU A 84 1.82 -14.36 15.60
CA LEU A 84 2.59 -15.49 16.14
C LEU A 84 2.56 -15.54 17.68
N ARG A 85 2.49 -14.39 18.35
CA ARG A 85 2.49 -14.30 19.83
C ARG A 85 1.08 -14.43 20.43
N ALA A 86 0.09 -13.90 19.73
CA ALA A 86 -1.30 -13.83 20.19
C ALA A 86 -2.27 -14.11 19.04
N PRO A 87 -2.36 -15.35 18.56
CA PRO A 87 -3.27 -15.71 17.48
C PRO A 87 -4.73 -15.58 17.92
N ILE A 88 -5.59 -15.15 17.01
CA ILE A 88 -7.03 -15.09 17.24
C ILE A 88 -7.58 -16.52 17.22
N ALA A 89 -8.01 -16.99 18.38
CA ALA A 89 -8.63 -18.30 18.55
C ALA A 89 -10.10 -18.30 18.11
N GLY A 90 -10.66 -19.48 17.88
CA GLY A 90 -12.09 -19.66 17.68
C GLY A 90 -12.47 -20.36 16.39
N LYS A 91 -13.50 -19.86 15.69
CA LYS A 91 -14.04 -20.48 14.47
C LYS A 91 -13.01 -20.46 13.34
N PRO A 92 -13.07 -21.42 12.40
CA PRO A 92 -12.23 -21.42 11.21
C PRO A 92 -12.29 -20.06 10.48
N MET A 93 -11.15 -19.66 9.91
CA MET A 93 -11.04 -18.43 9.13
C MET A 93 -10.15 -18.67 7.91
N THR A 94 -10.45 -17.99 6.84
CA THR A 94 -9.55 -17.92 5.68
C THR A 94 -8.37 -17.04 6.04
N GLN A 95 -7.16 -17.46 5.70
CA GLN A 95 -5.95 -16.69 5.94
C GLN A 95 -5.22 -16.43 4.63
N ILE A 96 -4.81 -15.19 4.40
CA ILE A 96 -3.94 -14.82 3.27
C ILE A 96 -2.63 -14.29 3.85
N LEU A 97 -1.55 -15.02 3.57
CA LEU A 97 -0.20 -14.67 3.96
C LEU A 97 0.44 -13.88 2.82
N THR A 98 0.69 -12.60 3.05
CA THR A 98 1.22 -11.69 2.03
C THR A 98 2.71 -11.47 2.24
N SER A 99 3.52 -11.87 1.27
CA SER A 99 4.97 -11.63 1.24
C SER A 99 5.45 -11.51 -0.20
N GLN A 100 5.98 -10.35 -0.56
CA GLN A 100 6.45 -10.08 -1.92
C GLN A 100 7.49 -11.10 -2.40
N SER A 101 8.44 -11.47 -1.54
CA SER A 101 9.47 -12.50 -1.81
C SER A 101 9.00 -13.92 -1.49
N GLY A 102 7.92 -14.07 -0.71
CA GLY A 102 7.45 -15.35 -0.20
C GLY A 102 8.43 -16.08 0.71
N GLY A 103 9.51 -15.42 1.19
CA GLY A 103 10.59 -15.99 1.98
C GLY A 103 10.87 -15.24 3.28
N SER A 104 9.99 -14.36 3.77
CA SER A 104 10.16 -13.69 5.07
C SER A 104 10.23 -14.71 6.22
N GLY A 105 11.14 -14.51 7.16
CA GLY A 105 11.36 -15.44 8.27
C GLY A 105 10.11 -15.71 9.09
N GLU A 106 9.32 -14.68 9.36
CA GLU A 106 8.06 -14.77 10.13
C GLU A 106 7.00 -15.62 9.40
N ILE A 107 6.91 -15.50 8.06
CA ILE A 107 6.01 -16.33 7.24
C ILE A 107 6.40 -17.80 7.34
N ILE A 108 7.68 -18.09 7.17
CA ILE A 108 8.20 -19.48 7.23
C ILE A 108 7.95 -20.06 8.61
N ARG A 109 8.30 -19.33 9.67
CA ARG A 109 8.06 -19.73 11.05
C ARG A 109 6.58 -20.00 11.30
N TYR A 110 5.68 -19.09 10.85
CA TYR A 110 4.25 -19.28 11.03
C TYR A 110 3.74 -20.57 10.38
N LEU A 111 4.23 -20.87 9.16
CA LEU A 111 3.89 -22.10 8.46
C LEU A 111 4.48 -23.34 9.14
N ASP A 112 5.66 -23.25 9.77
CA ASP A 112 6.28 -24.35 10.51
C ASP A 112 5.55 -24.64 11.83
N ASP A 113 5.14 -23.60 12.53
CA ASP A 113 4.47 -23.70 13.83
C ASP A 113 2.96 -24.06 13.70
N THR A 114 2.39 -23.98 12.49
CA THR A 114 0.96 -24.25 12.25
C THR A 114 0.80 -25.55 11.47
N PRO A 115 0.32 -26.65 12.07
CA PRO A 115 0.26 -27.97 11.40
C PRO A 115 -0.88 -28.08 10.38
N ASP A 116 -1.96 -27.31 10.50
CA ASP A 116 -3.12 -27.34 9.61
C ASP A 116 -3.19 -26.04 8.79
N HIS A 117 -3.00 -26.19 7.49
CA HIS A 117 -3.10 -25.09 6.52
C HIS A 117 -4.43 -25.06 5.76
N THR A 118 -5.47 -25.75 6.26
CA THR A 118 -6.81 -25.66 5.70
C THR A 118 -7.27 -24.19 5.70
N HIS A 119 -7.76 -23.69 4.56
CA HIS A 119 -8.11 -22.29 4.34
C HIS A 119 -6.93 -21.29 4.34
N PHE A 120 -5.68 -21.75 4.20
CA PHE A 120 -4.51 -20.88 4.07
C PHE A 120 -4.15 -20.69 2.60
N PHE A 121 -3.83 -19.45 2.25
CA PHE A 121 -3.42 -19.04 0.91
C PHE A 121 -2.22 -18.10 1.00
N GLY A 122 -1.37 -18.13 -0.02
CA GLY A 122 -0.28 -17.19 -0.18
C GLY A 122 -0.62 -16.05 -1.14
N LEU A 123 0.08 -14.93 -0.99
CA LEU A 123 0.19 -13.86 -1.97
C LEU A 123 1.66 -13.49 -2.10
N THR A 124 2.24 -13.68 -3.29
CA THR A 124 3.67 -13.45 -3.52
C THR A 124 3.93 -13.06 -4.98
N LEU A 125 5.12 -12.51 -5.26
CA LEU A 125 5.59 -12.25 -6.63
C LEU A 125 6.58 -13.31 -7.13
N ASP A 126 6.93 -14.29 -6.28
CA ASP A 126 7.84 -15.38 -6.62
C ASP A 126 7.12 -16.72 -6.57
N SER A 127 6.85 -17.29 -7.75
CA SER A 127 6.21 -18.61 -7.88
C SER A 127 7.07 -19.76 -7.36
N ASN A 128 8.39 -19.54 -7.17
CA ASN A 128 9.32 -20.52 -6.64
C ASN A 128 9.61 -20.30 -5.15
N SER A 129 8.98 -19.32 -4.52
CA SER A 129 9.20 -19.03 -3.10
C SER A 129 8.73 -20.16 -2.18
N PRO A 130 9.29 -20.26 -0.96
CA PRO A 130 8.82 -21.20 0.05
C PRO A 130 7.32 -21.08 0.34
N LEU A 131 6.77 -19.86 0.32
CA LEU A 131 5.34 -19.62 0.50
C LEU A 131 4.51 -20.26 -0.62
N ALA A 132 4.88 -20.02 -1.89
CA ALA A 132 4.16 -20.56 -3.05
C ALA A 132 4.31 -22.10 -3.20
N GLN A 133 5.39 -22.66 -2.69
CA GLN A 133 5.59 -24.12 -2.67
C GLN A 133 4.75 -24.83 -1.59
N ARG A 134 4.33 -24.12 -0.56
CA ARG A 134 3.60 -24.69 0.60
C ARG A 134 2.11 -24.42 0.58
N LEU A 135 1.65 -23.33 -0.08
CA LEU A 135 0.25 -22.93 -0.11
C LEU A 135 -0.23 -22.63 -1.53
N PRO A 136 -1.51 -22.91 -1.85
CA PRO A 136 -2.15 -22.28 -3.01
C PRO A 136 -1.98 -20.78 -2.93
N SER A 137 -1.40 -20.16 -3.99
CA SER A 137 -0.96 -18.77 -3.88
C SER A 137 -1.37 -17.93 -5.08
N LEU A 138 -1.82 -16.71 -4.79
CA LEU A 138 -1.93 -15.62 -5.77
C LEU A 138 -0.51 -15.20 -6.17
N ILE A 139 -0.17 -15.34 -7.45
CA ILE A 139 1.18 -15.02 -7.96
C ILE A 139 1.12 -13.75 -8.79
N GLY A 140 1.87 -12.73 -8.39
CA GLY A 140 2.01 -11.49 -9.14
C GLY A 140 2.82 -11.66 -10.42
N ALA A 141 2.36 -11.04 -11.51
CA ALA A 141 3.06 -11.02 -12.79
C ALA A 141 4.35 -10.18 -12.73
N GLY A 142 5.27 -10.46 -13.66
CA GLY A 142 6.51 -9.69 -13.82
C GLY A 142 7.64 -10.05 -12.86
N GLY A 143 7.45 -11.06 -12.01
CA GLY A 143 8.46 -11.58 -11.08
C GLY A 143 8.75 -10.67 -9.88
N VAL A 144 9.76 -11.05 -9.11
CA VAL A 144 10.16 -10.36 -7.87
C VAL A 144 10.55 -8.91 -8.12
N GLU A 145 10.09 -8.00 -7.28
CA GLU A 145 10.47 -6.59 -7.29
C GLU A 145 11.90 -6.43 -6.73
N LYS A 146 12.75 -5.73 -7.50
CA LYS A 146 14.17 -5.59 -7.16
C LYS A 146 14.51 -4.30 -6.41
N ALA A 147 13.71 -3.24 -6.61
CA ALA A 147 13.89 -1.98 -5.91
C ALA A 147 13.75 -2.16 -4.39
N PHE A 148 14.50 -1.38 -3.61
CA PHE A 148 14.51 -1.50 -2.15
C PHE A 148 13.13 -1.23 -1.53
N ALA A 149 12.55 -0.07 -1.78
CA ALA A 149 11.20 0.23 -1.32
C ALA A 149 10.15 -0.45 -2.22
N ALA A 150 9.06 -0.86 -1.61
CA ALA A 150 7.94 -1.46 -2.33
C ALA A 150 7.17 -0.37 -3.12
N THR A 151 7.04 -0.58 -4.42
CA THR A 151 6.28 0.27 -5.34
C THR A 151 5.34 -0.56 -6.19
N ARG A 152 5.87 -1.26 -7.20
CA ARG A 152 5.12 -2.12 -8.11
C ARG A 152 4.38 -3.23 -7.37
N SER A 153 5.01 -3.84 -6.38
CA SER A 153 4.42 -4.93 -5.60
C SER A 153 3.16 -4.51 -4.84
N ILE A 154 3.05 -3.25 -4.42
CA ILE A 154 1.83 -2.73 -3.78
C ILE A 154 0.66 -2.76 -4.77
N LEU A 155 0.84 -2.20 -5.97
CA LEU A 155 -0.21 -2.15 -6.98
C LEU A 155 -0.60 -3.55 -7.48
N ILE A 156 0.38 -4.45 -7.67
CA ILE A 156 0.14 -5.86 -7.99
C ILE A 156 -0.69 -6.55 -6.92
N SER A 157 -0.32 -6.37 -5.65
CA SER A 157 -1.06 -7.00 -4.54
C SER A 157 -2.50 -6.49 -4.44
N LEU A 158 -2.74 -5.19 -4.69
CA LEU A 158 -4.10 -4.64 -4.80
C LEU A 158 -4.88 -5.33 -5.91
N ALA A 159 -4.27 -5.54 -7.09
CA ALA A 159 -4.91 -6.20 -8.22
C ALA A 159 -5.24 -7.68 -7.92
N LEU A 160 -4.35 -8.40 -7.22
CA LEU A 160 -4.59 -9.78 -6.79
C LEU A 160 -5.75 -9.89 -5.80
N HIS A 161 -5.82 -9.00 -4.81
CA HIS A 161 -6.97 -8.93 -3.89
C HIS A 161 -8.27 -8.52 -4.59
N ALA A 162 -8.20 -7.63 -5.56
CA ALA A 162 -9.35 -7.22 -6.36
C ALA A 162 -9.93 -8.40 -7.16
N ALA A 163 -9.09 -9.28 -7.70
CA ALA A 163 -9.56 -10.50 -8.35
C ALA A 163 -10.37 -11.39 -7.39
N VAL A 164 -9.98 -11.48 -6.12
CA VAL A 164 -10.77 -12.20 -5.09
C VAL A 164 -12.09 -11.49 -4.82
N LEU A 165 -12.07 -10.16 -4.66
CA LEU A 165 -13.28 -9.35 -4.42
C LEU A 165 -14.27 -9.47 -5.58
N GLU A 166 -13.80 -9.55 -6.82
CA GLU A 166 -14.66 -9.82 -7.99
C GLU A 166 -15.37 -11.17 -7.89
N LYS A 167 -14.67 -12.23 -7.45
CA LYS A 167 -15.28 -13.56 -7.24
C LYS A 167 -16.22 -13.61 -6.03
N LEU A 168 -16.15 -12.63 -5.15
CA LEU A 168 -17.13 -12.38 -4.09
C LEU A 168 -18.37 -11.59 -4.57
N GLY A 169 -18.37 -11.13 -5.82
CA GLY A 169 -19.48 -10.41 -6.43
C GLY A 169 -19.35 -8.88 -6.37
N LEU A 170 -18.17 -8.35 -6.08
CA LEU A 170 -17.88 -6.92 -6.12
C LEU A 170 -17.14 -6.57 -7.42
N PRO A 171 -17.80 -5.94 -8.42
CA PRO A 171 -17.17 -5.57 -9.68
C PRO A 171 -15.95 -4.67 -9.48
N GLN A 172 -14.89 -4.88 -10.28
CA GLN A 172 -13.63 -4.16 -10.16
C GLN A 172 -13.35 -3.22 -11.35
N ASP A 173 -14.40 -2.77 -12.06
CA ASP A 173 -14.29 -1.92 -13.26
C ASP A 173 -13.48 -0.66 -13.01
N GLN A 174 -13.61 -0.04 -11.82
CA GLN A 174 -12.87 1.18 -11.46
C GLN A 174 -11.37 0.92 -11.31
N LEU A 175 -10.99 -0.22 -10.72
CA LEU A 175 -9.58 -0.62 -10.67
C LEU A 175 -9.04 -0.94 -12.07
N LEU A 176 -9.78 -1.74 -12.85
CA LEU A 176 -9.36 -2.08 -14.22
C LEU A 176 -9.20 -0.83 -15.09
N ALA A 177 -10.09 0.16 -14.93
CA ALA A 177 -9.95 1.44 -15.60
C ALA A 177 -8.72 2.23 -15.14
N ALA A 178 -8.40 2.24 -13.85
CA ALA A 178 -7.18 2.87 -13.32
C ALA A 178 -5.91 2.19 -13.87
N LEU A 179 -5.88 0.84 -13.89
CA LEU A 179 -4.74 0.09 -14.39
C LEU A 179 -4.54 0.21 -15.91
N SER A 180 -5.63 0.38 -16.68
CA SER A 180 -5.58 0.47 -18.14
C SER A 180 -5.30 1.89 -18.65
N ASN A 181 -5.56 2.90 -17.85
CA ASN A 181 -5.44 4.31 -18.24
C ASN A 181 -4.65 5.09 -17.17
N PRO A 182 -3.32 4.88 -17.09
CA PRO A 182 -2.49 5.59 -16.13
C PRO A 182 -2.54 7.11 -16.35
N VAL A 183 -2.64 7.87 -15.28
CA VAL A 183 -2.70 9.33 -15.31
C VAL A 183 -1.42 9.90 -14.72
N GLU A 184 -0.85 10.88 -15.42
CA GLU A 184 0.23 11.70 -14.88
C GLU A 184 -0.37 12.87 -14.09
N CYS A 185 0.18 13.12 -12.91
CA CYS A 185 -0.24 14.22 -12.05
C CYS A 185 0.80 15.33 -12.03
N ASP A 186 0.37 16.57 -11.96
CA ASP A 186 1.25 17.68 -11.62
C ASP A 186 1.52 17.66 -10.12
N ASP A 187 2.73 17.24 -9.77
CA ASP A 187 3.19 17.08 -8.39
C ASP A 187 4.38 17.99 -8.03
N ALA A 188 4.82 18.87 -8.95
CA ALA A 188 6.07 19.63 -8.79
C ALA A 188 6.11 20.47 -7.51
N GLU A 189 5.04 21.20 -7.23
CA GLU A 189 4.94 22.04 -6.03
C GLU A 189 4.90 21.20 -4.74
N ALA A 190 4.17 20.09 -4.77
CA ALA A 190 4.10 19.14 -3.66
C ALA A 190 5.47 18.53 -3.37
N VAL A 191 6.20 18.10 -4.39
CA VAL A 191 7.54 17.54 -4.28
C VAL A 191 8.50 18.51 -3.60
N GLU A 192 8.53 19.78 -4.05
CA GLU A 192 9.40 20.79 -3.45
C GLU A 192 9.04 21.10 -1.98
N LEU A 193 7.75 21.12 -1.67
CA LEU A 193 7.25 21.36 -0.30
C LEU A 193 7.65 20.20 0.63
N LEU A 194 7.41 18.98 0.21
CA LEU A 194 7.70 17.78 0.98
C LEU A 194 9.21 17.60 1.19
N ALA A 195 10.03 17.90 0.18
CA ALA A 195 11.48 17.78 0.27
C ALA A 195 12.12 18.69 1.34
N LYS A 196 11.45 19.78 1.72
CA LYS A 196 11.91 20.71 2.77
C LYS A 196 11.45 20.32 4.18
N SER A 197 10.62 19.30 4.32
CA SER A 197 10.07 18.85 5.59
C SER A 197 11.07 18.03 6.39
N LYS A 198 11.06 18.18 7.72
CA LYS A 198 11.89 17.42 8.66
C LYS A 198 11.16 16.19 9.22
N CYS A 199 9.85 16.21 9.16
CA CYS A 199 8.94 15.13 9.52
C CYS A 199 7.68 15.29 8.69
N ILE A 200 7.05 14.20 8.27
CA ILE A 200 5.80 14.27 7.50
C ILE A 200 4.74 13.41 8.16
N ILE A 201 3.54 13.99 8.30
CA ILE A 201 2.34 13.31 8.78
C ILE A 201 1.49 12.95 7.58
N PHE A 202 1.13 11.68 7.49
CA PHE A 202 0.21 11.14 6.50
C PHE A 202 -1.14 10.88 7.16
N SER A 203 -2.23 11.18 6.46
CA SER A 203 -3.57 10.90 6.96
C SER A 203 -4.52 10.60 5.82
N GLY A 204 -5.38 9.63 6.05
CA GLY A 204 -6.45 9.23 5.15
C GLY A 204 -7.63 8.66 5.93
N ARG A 205 -8.58 8.11 5.20
CA ARG A 205 -9.72 7.38 5.76
C ARG A 205 -9.99 6.13 4.97
N ASN A 206 -10.53 5.12 5.62
CA ASN A 206 -10.93 3.86 4.99
C ASN A 206 -9.75 3.24 4.21
N LEU A 207 -9.92 2.85 2.94
CA LEU A 207 -8.84 2.29 2.12
C LEU A 207 -7.63 3.23 2.05
N LEU A 208 -7.86 4.54 1.98
CA LEU A 208 -6.79 5.53 1.85
C LEU A 208 -5.97 5.70 3.14
N GLN A 209 -6.44 5.22 4.29
CA GLN A 209 -5.58 5.14 5.49
C GLN A 209 -4.44 4.13 5.26
N GLY A 210 -4.73 2.95 4.71
CA GLY A 210 -3.68 1.99 4.38
C GLY A 210 -2.71 2.51 3.30
N VAL A 211 -3.20 3.35 2.37
CA VAL A 211 -2.36 4.06 1.40
C VAL A 211 -1.43 5.05 2.11
N ALA A 212 -1.96 5.83 3.07
CA ALA A 212 -1.18 6.73 3.92
C ALA A 212 -0.09 5.99 4.72
N ASP A 213 -0.43 4.81 5.28
CA ASP A 213 0.50 3.95 6.01
C ASP A 213 1.65 3.47 5.10
N ALA A 214 1.33 3.02 3.89
CA ALA A 214 2.32 2.60 2.89
C ALA A 214 3.22 3.75 2.42
N GLY A 215 2.66 4.94 2.21
CA GLY A 215 3.43 6.15 1.87
C GLY A 215 4.35 6.59 2.98
N SER A 216 3.89 6.51 4.22
CA SER A 216 4.70 6.79 5.41
C SER A 216 5.94 5.88 5.46
N LEU A 217 5.76 4.56 5.29
CA LEU A 217 6.86 3.60 5.22
C LEU A 217 7.81 3.92 4.05
N CYS A 218 7.27 4.13 2.85
CA CYS A 218 8.03 4.43 1.64
C CYS A 218 8.98 5.63 1.86
N LEU A 219 8.50 6.70 2.48
CA LEU A 219 9.31 7.89 2.71
C LEU A 219 10.34 7.71 3.85
N MET A 220 10.05 6.92 4.88
CA MET A 220 11.05 6.52 5.87
C MET A 220 12.20 5.77 5.23
N GLU A 221 11.90 4.86 4.30
CA GLU A 221 12.91 4.06 3.58
C GLU A 221 13.73 4.90 2.59
N LEU A 222 13.07 5.77 1.84
CA LEU A 222 13.70 6.51 0.74
C LEU A 222 14.25 7.87 1.17
N GLY A 223 13.47 8.67 1.91
CA GLY A 223 13.83 10.02 2.35
C GLY A 223 14.59 10.04 3.67
N ARG A 224 14.58 8.93 4.42
CA ARG A 224 15.28 8.75 5.71
C ARG A 224 14.90 9.80 6.76
N ILE A 225 13.66 10.27 6.73
CA ILE A 225 13.10 11.22 7.71
C ILE A 225 12.02 10.52 8.54
N PRO A 226 11.77 10.98 9.77
CA PRO A 226 10.64 10.52 10.56
C PRO A 226 9.31 10.80 9.83
N THR A 227 8.41 9.84 9.87
CA THR A 227 7.05 10.02 9.39
C THR A 227 6.05 9.42 10.39
N LEU A 228 4.82 9.91 10.37
CA LEU A 228 3.70 9.39 11.13
C LEU A 228 2.55 9.14 10.17
N SER A 229 1.81 8.07 10.38
CA SER A 229 0.54 7.85 9.68
C SER A 229 -0.58 7.77 10.72
N LEU A 230 -1.57 8.64 10.58
CA LEU A 230 -2.67 8.81 11.54
C LEU A 230 -3.99 8.83 10.79
N GLU A 231 -4.94 8.01 11.19
CA GLU A 231 -6.29 8.09 10.66
C GLU A 231 -6.88 9.49 10.95
N GLY A 232 -7.68 10.04 10.01
CA GLY A 232 -8.10 11.44 10.07
C GLY A 232 -8.85 11.86 11.33
N GLY A 233 -9.60 10.95 11.97
CA GLY A 233 -10.19 11.14 13.28
C GLY A 233 -9.13 11.14 14.38
N GLN A 234 -8.25 10.15 14.39
CA GLN A 234 -7.17 10.04 15.39
C GLN A 234 -6.21 11.24 15.32
N PHE A 235 -5.98 11.80 14.16
CA PHE A 235 -5.14 13.00 14.01
C PHE A 235 -5.67 14.18 14.83
N ARG A 236 -7.01 14.35 14.91
CA ARG A 236 -7.66 15.42 15.70
C ARG A 236 -7.64 15.16 17.20
N HIS A 237 -7.49 13.90 17.63
CA HIS A 237 -7.57 13.51 19.05
C HIS A 237 -6.20 13.55 19.75
N GLY A 238 -5.55 14.73 19.73
CA GLY A 238 -4.28 15.00 20.42
C GLY A 238 -3.09 15.21 19.47
N PRO A 239 -2.80 14.32 18.50
CA PRO A 239 -1.65 14.50 17.61
C PRO A 239 -1.63 15.83 16.83
N PHE A 240 -2.75 16.54 16.71
CA PHE A 240 -2.83 17.84 16.05
C PHE A 240 -1.88 18.89 16.68
N GLU A 241 -1.55 18.74 17.96
CA GLU A 241 -0.63 19.61 18.71
C GLU A 241 0.82 19.58 18.20
N VAL A 242 1.19 18.61 17.35
CA VAL A 242 2.56 18.56 16.78
C VAL A 242 2.76 19.52 15.60
N LEU A 243 1.68 20.12 15.09
CA LEU A 243 1.74 20.99 13.92
C LEU A 243 2.56 22.26 14.23
N LYS A 244 3.64 22.42 13.47
CA LYS A 244 4.57 23.57 13.57
C LYS A 244 5.43 23.65 12.30
N PRO A 245 6.11 24.77 12.05
CA PRO A 245 7.02 24.91 10.92
C PRO A 245 8.03 23.77 10.82
N GLY A 246 8.20 23.23 9.62
CA GLY A 246 9.07 22.08 9.33
C GLY A 246 8.36 20.72 9.38
N ILE A 247 7.09 20.67 9.78
CA ILE A 247 6.24 19.48 9.63
C ILE A 247 5.52 19.56 8.29
N GLY A 248 5.65 18.54 7.46
CA GLY A 248 4.83 18.34 6.27
C GLY A 248 3.55 17.57 6.62
N VAL A 249 2.48 17.81 5.87
CA VAL A 249 1.21 17.10 6.03
C VAL A 249 0.75 16.62 4.67
N ILE A 250 0.47 15.33 4.57
CA ILE A 250 -0.14 14.70 3.39
C ILE A 250 -1.51 14.18 3.78
N LEU A 251 -2.53 14.58 3.04
CA LEU A 251 -3.92 14.17 3.24
C LEU A 251 -4.44 13.50 1.97
N LEU A 252 -5.21 12.42 2.14
CA LEU A 252 -5.82 11.68 1.04
C LEU A 252 -7.35 11.73 1.18
N ALA A 253 -8.02 12.44 0.26
CA ALA A 253 -9.47 12.62 0.26
C ALA A 253 -10.15 11.58 -0.65
N PRO A 254 -10.88 10.59 -0.09
CA PRO A 254 -11.59 9.59 -0.87
C PRO A 254 -12.86 10.16 -1.51
N VAL A 255 -13.33 9.51 -2.57
CA VAL A 255 -14.60 9.84 -3.23
C VAL A 255 -15.77 9.69 -2.25
N GLU A 256 -15.72 8.67 -1.39
CA GLU A 256 -16.78 8.28 -0.45
C GLU A 256 -16.85 9.16 0.81
N ASP A 257 -16.01 10.19 0.94
CA ASP A 257 -16.06 11.09 2.11
C ASP A 257 -17.21 12.12 1.97
N GLU A 258 -18.44 11.65 2.10
CA GLU A 258 -19.66 12.47 1.97
C GLU A 258 -19.67 13.68 2.92
N SER A 259 -18.98 13.57 4.04
CA SER A 259 -18.89 14.63 5.05
C SER A 259 -17.79 15.65 4.78
N ASP A 260 -17.02 15.52 3.71
CA ASP A 260 -15.81 16.31 3.43
C ASP A 260 -14.81 16.37 4.60
N SER A 261 -14.76 15.30 5.39
CA SER A 261 -14.00 15.29 6.66
C SER A 261 -12.51 15.51 6.45
N VAL A 262 -11.95 15.02 5.34
CA VAL A 262 -10.54 15.20 5.00
C VAL A 262 -10.28 16.63 4.50
N LYS A 263 -11.17 17.20 3.68
CA LYS A 263 -11.04 18.60 3.24
C LYS A 263 -11.17 19.58 4.42
N ARG A 264 -12.09 19.30 5.39
CA ARG A 264 -12.13 20.07 6.64
C ARG A 264 -10.85 19.94 7.44
N LEU A 265 -10.25 18.74 7.54
CA LEU A 265 -8.97 18.56 8.19
C LEU A 265 -7.86 19.37 7.50
N ALA A 266 -7.89 19.44 6.17
CA ALA A 266 -6.96 20.26 5.40
C ALA A 266 -7.12 21.76 5.75
N SER A 267 -8.36 22.27 5.83
CA SER A 267 -8.63 23.64 6.27
C SER A 267 -8.18 23.92 7.71
N GLU A 268 -8.35 22.95 8.61
CA GLU A 268 -7.88 23.05 10.01
C GLU A 268 -6.34 23.10 10.05
N CYS A 269 -5.65 22.31 9.23
CA CYS A 269 -4.19 22.36 9.09
C CYS A 269 -3.72 23.72 8.57
N VAL A 270 -4.41 24.30 7.58
CA VAL A 270 -4.11 25.65 7.06
C VAL A 270 -4.31 26.69 8.16
N ALA A 271 -5.42 26.64 8.91
CA ALA A 271 -5.67 27.52 10.04
C ALA A 271 -4.60 27.40 11.15
N ALA A 272 -3.96 26.24 11.29
CA ALA A 272 -2.82 26.00 12.18
C ALA A 272 -1.46 26.48 11.57
N GLY A 273 -1.48 27.17 10.44
CA GLY A 273 -0.30 27.70 9.77
C GLY A 273 0.48 26.68 8.92
N MET A 274 -0.12 25.55 8.62
CA MET A 274 0.47 24.53 7.76
C MET A 274 0.07 24.73 6.29
N ARG A 275 0.82 24.11 5.39
CA ARG A 275 0.50 24.03 3.96
C ARG A 275 0.41 22.56 3.56
N PRO A 276 -0.76 21.91 3.75
CA PRO A 276 -0.89 20.48 3.48
C PRO A 276 -0.88 20.17 1.98
N VAL A 277 -0.34 19.00 1.62
CA VAL A 277 -0.50 18.39 0.30
C VAL A 277 -1.75 17.52 0.34
N LEU A 278 -2.71 17.80 -0.52
CA LEU A 278 -3.98 17.08 -0.61
C LEU A 278 -4.02 16.26 -1.91
N PHE A 279 -4.03 14.93 -1.79
CA PHE A 279 -4.38 14.03 -2.90
C PHE A 279 -5.91 13.91 -2.95
N ASP A 280 -6.52 14.54 -3.93
CA ASP A 280 -7.97 14.69 -4.00
C ASP A 280 -8.61 13.82 -5.09
N LEU A 281 -9.25 12.72 -4.68
CA LEU A 281 -10.06 11.86 -5.55
C LEU A 281 -11.53 12.35 -5.64
N ARG A 282 -11.96 13.16 -4.68
CA ARG A 282 -13.34 13.62 -4.59
C ARG A 282 -13.66 14.68 -5.62
N GLY A 283 -12.69 15.55 -5.92
CA GLY A 283 -12.90 16.71 -6.80
C GLY A 283 -13.69 17.83 -6.13
N GLY A 284 -14.07 18.83 -6.91
CA GLY A 284 -14.69 20.05 -6.42
C GLY A 284 -13.65 21.05 -5.90
N GLU A 285 -14.11 22.05 -5.13
CA GLU A 285 -13.25 23.12 -4.62
C GLU A 285 -12.27 22.58 -3.55
N ALA A 286 -10.99 22.83 -3.76
CA ALA A 286 -9.96 22.51 -2.78
C ALA A 286 -9.85 23.61 -1.73
N PRO A 287 -9.54 23.32 -0.47
CA PRO A 287 -9.31 24.34 0.55
C PRO A 287 -8.17 25.27 0.15
N GLU A 288 -8.39 26.59 0.27
CA GLU A 288 -7.37 27.60 0.03
C GLU A 288 -6.16 27.35 0.94
N GLY A 289 -4.95 27.54 0.41
CA GLY A 289 -3.70 27.29 1.14
C GLY A 289 -3.16 25.86 1.08
N CYS A 290 -3.89 24.92 0.47
CA CYS A 290 -3.39 23.57 0.19
C CYS A 290 -2.63 23.51 -1.14
N VAL A 291 -1.69 22.57 -1.24
CA VAL A 291 -1.14 22.10 -2.52
C VAL A 291 -1.96 20.88 -2.93
N THR A 292 -2.76 20.97 -3.98
CA THR A 292 -3.70 19.93 -4.36
C THR A 292 -3.21 19.15 -5.58
N ILE A 293 -3.12 17.84 -5.45
CA ILE A 293 -2.92 16.89 -6.55
C ILE A 293 -4.28 16.28 -6.85
N SER A 294 -4.89 16.73 -7.95
CA SER A 294 -6.19 16.20 -8.38
C SER A 294 -6.03 14.83 -9.01
N LEU A 295 -6.81 13.87 -8.55
CA LEU A 295 -6.83 12.50 -9.04
C LEU A 295 -8.16 12.17 -9.73
N PRO A 296 -8.20 11.17 -10.62
CA PRO A 296 -9.46 10.69 -11.19
C PRO A 296 -10.47 10.31 -10.10
N ASN A 297 -11.71 10.75 -10.26
CA ASN A 297 -12.80 10.41 -9.34
C ASN A 297 -13.19 8.93 -9.51
N ARG A 298 -12.49 8.04 -8.80
CA ARG A 298 -12.72 6.59 -8.78
C ARG A 298 -12.97 6.13 -7.36
N PRO A 299 -14.10 5.45 -7.09
CA PRO A 299 -14.38 4.88 -5.77
C PRO A 299 -13.60 3.57 -5.53
N GLY A 300 -13.51 3.19 -4.28
CA GLY A 300 -13.03 1.88 -3.82
C GLY A 300 -11.59 1.57 -4.22
N MET A 301 -11.35 0.35 -4.72
CA MET A 301 -10.03 -0.13 -5.10
C MET A 301 -9.40 0.67 -6.25
N GLY A 302 -10.21 1.24 -7.15
CA GLY A 302 -9.73 2.12 -8.22
C GLY A 302 -9.10 3.39 -7.66
N GLY A 303 -9.76 4.04 -6.74
CA GLY A 303 -9.24 5.23 -6.06
C GLY A 303 -8.00 4.94 -5.22
N ALA A 304 -7.96 3.80 -4.53
CA ALA A 304 -6.78 3.39 -3.80
C ALA A 304 -5.57 3.18 -4.73
N ALA A 305 -5.78 2.59 -5.91
CA ALA A 305 -4.73 2.40 -6.91
C ALA A 305 -4.20 3.75 -7.45
N GLU A 306 -5.09 4.68 -7.82
CA GLU A 306 -4.69 6.03 -8.26
C GLU A 306 -3.88 6.75 -7.18
N ALA A 307 -4.35 6.71 -5.93
CA ALA A 307 -3.67 7.36 -4.81
C ALA A 307 -2.30 6.73 -4.53
N VAL A 308 -2.16 5.39 -4.58
CA VAL A 308 -0.88 4.69 -4.43
C VAL A 308 0.11 5.16 -5.48
N VAL A 309 -0.28 5.16 -6.75
CA VAL A 309 0.60 5.51 -7.87
C VAL A 309 1.05 6.96 -7.81
N ALA A 310 0.11 7.90 -7.63
CA ALA A 310 0.41 9.32 -7.56
C ALA A 310 1.28 9.67 -6.35
N MET A 311 0.98 9.08 -5.18
CA MET A 311 1.76 9.29 -3.98
C MET A 311 3.18 8.73 -4.11
N GLN A 312 3.36 7.52 -4.64
CA GLN A 312 4.68 6.95 -4.88
C GLN A 312 5.52 7.85 -5.80
N ALA A 313 4.93 8.35 -6.89
CA ALA A 313 5.60 9.26 -7.82
C ALA A 313 6.12 10.51 -7.11
N ALA A 314 5.27 11.19 -6.35
CA ALA A 314 5.63 12.38 -5.60
C ALA A 314 6.69 12.09 -4.52
N LEU A 315 6.54 10.98 -3.76
CA LEU A 315 7.45 10.64 -2.67
C LEU A 315 8.83 10.22 -3.17
N VAL A 316 8.95 9.48 -4.27
CA VAL A 316 10.25 9.11 -4.87
C VAL A 316 10.98 10.36 -5.36
N LYS A 317 10.27 11.29 -6.02
CA LYS A 317 10.85 12.58 -6.45
C LYS A 317 11.28 13.42 -5.26
N ALA A 318 10.46 13.55 -4.21
CA ALA A 318 10.80 14.31 -3.00
C ALA A 318 12.01 13.69 -2.29
N ALA A 319 12.05 12.37 -2.14
CA ALA A 319 13.18 11.67 -1.52
C ALA A 319 14.48 11.87 -2.31
N ALA A 320 14.42 11.95 -3.64
CA ALA A 320 15.60 12.23 -4.48
C ALA A 320 16.18 13.65 -4.26
N LEU A 321 15.36 14.59 -3.77
CA LEU A 321 15.82 15.91 -3.33
C LEU A 321 16.35 15.91 -1.89
N MET A 322 15.95 14.93 -1.06
CA MET A 322 16.36 14.81 0.35
C MET A 322 17.70 14.09 0.52
N VAL A 323 17.95 13.07 -0.29
CA VAL A 323 19.13 12.20 -0.15
C VAL A 323 19.78 11.90 -1.50
N PRO A 324 21.12 11.87 -1.59
CA PRO A 324 21.83 11.69 -2.86
C PRO A 324 21.68 10.26 -3.45
N GLU A 325 21.51 9.24 -2.62
CA GLU A 325 21.46 7.83 -3.02
C GLU A 325 20.11 7.21 -2.65
N VAL A 326 19.02 7.82 -3.17
CA VAL A 326 17.66 7.31 -2.95
C VAL A 326 17.52 5.88 -3.46
N GLY A 327 16.81 5.04 -2.71
CA GLY A 327 16.60 3.63 -3.05
C GLY A 327 17.78 2.69 -2.75
N THR A 328 18.89 3.23 -2.21
CA THR A 328 20.01 2.40 -1.74
C THR A 328 19.92 2.26 -0.22
N PRO A 329 19.68 1.06 0.33
CA PRO A 329 19.55 0.87 1.77
C PRO A 329 20.88 1.07 2.50
N LEU A 330 20.83 1.62 3.72
CA LEU A 330 22.02 1.82 4.57
C LEU A 330 22.08 0.82 5.73
N ARG A 331 20.92 0.39 6.25
CA ARG A 331 20.83 -0.38 7.51
C ARG A 331 19.95 -1.62 7.41
N SER A 332 19.16 -1.74 6.36
CA SER A 332 18.25 -2.86 6.16
C SER A 332 18.49 -3.55 4.82
N SER A 333 17.93 -4.74 4.65
CA SER A 333 17.93 -5.49 3.40
C SER A 333 16.51 -5.54 2.82
N LYS A 334 16.38 -5.82 1.52
CA LYS A 334 15.07 -5.96 0.85
C LYS A 334 14.22 -7.07 1.48
N VAL A 335 14.85 -8.14 1.96
CA VAL A 335 14.17 -9.27 2.60
C VAL A 335 14.76 -9.46 3.99
N THR A 336 13.91 -9.50 5.01
CA THR A 336 14.29 -9.81 6.39
C THR A 336 14.18 -11.33 6.59
N ASN A 337 15.30 -11.98 6.90
CA ASN A 337 15.39 -13.44 7.01
C ASN A 337 15.25 -13.96 8.45
N GLY A 338 14.96 -13.12 9.41
CA GLY A 338 14.75 -13.51 10.81
C GLY A 338 14.57 -12.31 11.75
N GLU A 339 13.91 -12.53 12.88
CA GLU A 339 13.94 -11.69 14.07
C GLU A 339 15.12 -12.09 14.97
#